data_9ac5c35b96a8c3ae2849db776ff73b5e
#
_entry.id   9ac5c35b96a8c3ae2849db776ff73b5e
#
_cell.length_a   1.000
_cell.length_b   1.000
_cell.length_c   1.000
_cell.angle_alpha   90.00
_cell.angle_beta   90.00
_cell.angle_gamma   90.00
#
_symmetry.space_group_name_H-M   'P 1'
#
loop_
_entity.id
_entity.type
_entity.pdbx_description
1 polymer ?
#
loop_
_entity_poly.entity_id
_entity_poly.type
_entity_poly.pdbx_seq_one_letter_code
_entity_poly.pdbx_strand_id
1 'polypeptide(L)'
;MVIGSPGFNEHGFVDSFYRSNNDWERLASISNPENINESYFGSALSIYEDNILIGNYNGEKSHIYQISNLSPKLIKSLIPPQNIAFGKFGRSLDMINDQILVGATYAEEAYLYELKSDNNWGFVNSLSSNQRSHSIKGKKTPCVNGKSGSFNCNDIDMLSFIAPKDLTGGTITELNDLWGWIDSTTGKEYALVGLRNGTSFVDISDPINPNVLGFLPTATTSSIWRDIKVYKDHAYICLLYTSDAADE
;
A
#
# COMPACT_ATOMS: atom_id res chain seq x y z
N MET A 1 -23.92 13.76 -10.82
CA MET A 1 -22.47 14.06 -11.04
C MET A 1 -21.81 14.25 -9.68
N VAL A 2 -20.55 13.85 -9.53
CA VAL A 2 -19.75 14.12 -8.33
C VAL A 2 -18.41 14.75 -8.72
N ILE A 3 -17.89 15.61 -7.85
CA ILE A 3 -16.61 16.30 -8.02
C ILE A 3 -15.82 16.17 -6.72
N GLY A 4 -14.60 15.64 -6.82
CA GLY A 4 -13.70 15.51 -5.70
C GLY A 4 -12.74 16.69 -5.58
N SER A 5 -12.48 17.11 -4.36
CA SER A 5 -11.49 18.14 -4.00
C SER A 5 -10.55 17.59 -2.92
N PRO A 6 -9.62 16.68 -3.28
CA PRO A 6 -8.88 15.87 -2.32
C PRO A 6 -7.88 16.65 -1.45
N GLY A 7 -7.43 17.82 -1.90
CA GLY A 7 -6.49 18.68 -1.14
C GLY A 7 -7.13 19.80 -0.35
N PHE A 8 -8.46 19.91 -0.35
CA PHE A 8 -9.13 21.04 0.32
C PHE A 8 -9.18 20.82 1.84
N ASN A 9 -8.79 21.83 2.60
CA ASN A 9 -8.77 21.83 4.09
C ASN A 9 -8.05 20.61 4.69
N GLU A 10 -6.99 20.11 4.03
CA GLU A 10 -6.17 18.96 4.45
C GLU A 10 -6.93 17.61 4.51
N HIS A 11 -8.25 17.61 4.53
CA HIS A 11 -9.07 16.39 4.65
C HIS A 11 -9.67 15.90 3.34
N GLY A 12 -9.86 16.81 2.39
CA GLY A 12 -10.61 16.55 1.16
C GLY A 12 -12.13 16.49 1.36
N PHE A 13 -12.87 16.71 0.29
CA PHE A 13 -14.33 16.54 0.24
C PHE A 13 -14.80 16.18 -1.17
N VAL A 14 -16.07 15.79 -1.27
CA VAL A 14 -16.74 15.47 -2.53
C VAL A 14 -18.06 16.22 -2.59
N ASP A 15 -18.26 17.02 -3.63
CA ASP A 15 -19.54 17.64 -3.94
C ASP A 15 -20.35 16.75 -4.88
N SER A 16 -21.61 16.55 -4.58
CA SER A 16 -22.59 15.90 -5.45
C SER A 16 -23.55 16.91 -6.05
N PHE A 17 -23.94 16.69 -7.29
CA PHE A 17 -24.81 17.54 -8.08
C PHE A 17 -25.91 16.71 -8.75
N TYR A 18 -27.08 17.26 -8.89
CA TYR A 18 -28.14 16.74 -9.72
C TYR A 18 -28.45 17.69 -10.89
N ARG A 19 -29.04 17.19 -11.94
CA ARG A 19 -29.39 18.00 -13.10
C ARG A 19 -30.87 18.37 -13.03
N SER A 20 -31.15 19.68 -13.07
CA SER A 20 -32.51 20.26 -13.09
C SER A 20 -32.63 21.25 -14.23
N ASN A 21 -33.59 21.07 -15.13
CA ASN A 21 -33.89 22.01 -16.22
C ASN A 21 -32.68 22.49 -17.04
N ASN A 22 -31.74 21.59 -17.39
CA ASN A 22 -30.48 21.83 -18.06
C ASN A 22 -29.36 22.49 -17.22
N ASP A 23 -29.59 22.82 -15.97
CA ASP A 23 -28.60 23.33 -15.04
C ASP A 23 -28.18 22.26 -14.03
N TRP A 24 -26.99 22.46 -13.46
CA TRP A 24 -26.48 21.62 -12.40
C TRP A 24 -26.62 22.30 -11.05
N GLU A 25 -27.39 21.69 -10.17
CA GLU A 25 -27.59 22.17 -8.81
C GLU A 25 -26.81 21.29 -7.82
N ARG A 26 -26.14 21.95 -6.89
CA ARG A 26 -25.41 21.23 -5.84
C ARG A 26 -26.37 20.57 -4.88
N LEU A 27 -26.21 19.28 -4.67
CA LEU A 27 -27.01 18.48 -3.79
C LEU A 27 -26.48 18.48 -2.36
N ALA A 28 -25.22 18.05 -2.20
CA ALA A 28 -24.57 17.93 -0.91
C ALA A 28 -23.06 17.93 -1.03
N SER A 29 -22.38 18.30 0.07
CA SER A 29 -20.95 18.01 0.29
C SER A 29 -20.79 16.84 1.23
N ILE A 30 -19.90 15.93 0.85
CA ILE A 30 -19.50 14.75 1.62
C ILE A 30 -18.09 15.01 2.13
N SER A 31 -17.91 15.10 3.43
CA SER A 31 -16.62 15.23 4.08
C SER A 31 -16.03 13.86 4.39
N ASN A 32 -14.70 13.82 4.57
CA ASN A 32 -14.02 12.61 5.04
C ASN A 32 -14.60 12.18 6.40
N PRO A 33 -15.11 10.95 6.53
CA PRO A 33 -15.75 10.49 7.78
C PRO A 33 -14.74 10.29 8.92
N GLU A 34 -13.44 10.27 8.63
CA GLU A 34 -12.39 9.93 9.61
C GLU A 34 -11.60 11.13 10.11
N ASN A 35 -11.77 12.30 9.50
CA ASN A 35 -11.09 13.53 9.85
C ASN A 35 -9.54 13.37 9.95
N ILE A 36 -8.97 12.60 9.02
CA ILE A 36 -7.52 12.37 8.91
C ILE A 36 -6.92 13.43 8.00
N ASN A 37 -5.91 14.15 8.46
CA ASN A 37 -5.18 15.11 7.66
C ASN A 37 -4.47 14.41 6.48
N GLU A 38 -4.35 15.13 5.35
CA GLU A 38 -3.69 14.64 4.13
C GLU A 38 -4.20 13.27 3.64
N SER A 39 -5.45 12.95 3.93
CA SER A 39 -6.05 11.67 3.58
C SER A 39 -6.31 11.52 2.08
N TYR A 40 -6.44 12.65 1.37
CA TYR A 40 -6.82 12.73 -0.04
C TYR A 40 -8.18 12.08 -0.33
N PHE A 41 -9.14 12.26 0.57
CA PHE A 41 -10.53 11.86 0.36
C PHE A 41 -11.12 12.57 -0.87
N GLY A 42 -11.72 11.81 -1.79
CA GLY A 42 -12.21 12.32 -3.06
C GLY A 42 -11.19 12.28 -4.21
N SER A 43 -10.03 11.65 -4.02
CA SER A 43 -8.99 11.52 -5.05
C SER A 43 -9.37 10.61 -6.22
N ALA A 44 -10.26 9.66 -5.98
CA ALA A 44 -10.85 8.79 -6.98
C ALA A 44 -12.33 8.64 -6.69
N LEU A 45 -13.16 8.61 -7.74
CA LEU A 45 -14.62 8.58 -7.64
C LEU A 45 -15.18 7.63 -8.70
N SER A 46 -16.16 6.82 -8.31
CA SER A 46 -17.02 6.09 -9.24
C SER A 46 -18.47 6.21 -8.78
N ILE A 47 -19.40 6.24 -9.74
CA ILE A 47 -20.83 6.29 -9.48
C ILE A 47 -21.51 5.17 -10.25
N TYR A 48 -22.33 4.42 -9.55
CA TYR A 48 -23.23 3.47 -10.17
C TYR A 48 -24.60 3.55 -9.50
N GLU A 49 -25.63 3.88 -10.29
CA GLU A 49 -26.99 4.16 -9.81
C GLU A 49 -26.95 5.24 -8.69
N ASP A 50 -27.49 4.93 -7.53
CA ASP A 50 -27.56 5.82 -6.36
C ASP A 50 -26.31 5.70 -5.46
N ASN A 51 -25.32 4.89 -5.84
CA ASN A 51 -24.12 4.70 -5.04
C ASN A 51 -22.94 5.52 -5.56
N ILE A 52 -22.19 6.09 -4.62
CA ILE A 52 -20.93 6.80 -4.86
C ILE A 52 -19.83 6.06 -4.13
N LEU A 53 -18.79 5.68 -4.85
CA LEU A 53 -17.58 5.13 -4.29
C LEU A 53 -16.51 6.22 -4.27
N ILE A 54 -15.91 6.46 -3.11
CA ILE A 54 -14.96 7.55 -2.86
C ILE A 54 -13.65 6.97 -2.32
N GLY A 55 -12.55 7.26 -3.01
CA GLY A 55 -11.20 6.88 -2.58
C GLY A 55 -10.62 7.83 -1.55
N ASN A 56 -9.89 7.25 -0.60
CA ASN A 56 -9.17 7.91 0.48
C ASN A 56 -7.81 7.22 0.66
N TYR A 57 -6.90 7.41 -0.31
CA TYR A 57 -5.72 6.54 -0.45
C TYR A 57 -4.65 6.71 0.63
N ASN A 58 -4.52 7.86 1.28
CA ASN A 58 -3.62 8.00 2.43
C ASN A 58 -4.25 7.48 3.72
N GLY A 59 -5.58 7.40 3.78
CA GLY A 59 -6.31 6.71 4.84
C GLY A 59 -6.39 5.19 4.62
N GLU A 60 -5.86 4.66 3.50
CA GLU A 60 -5.92 3.25 3.11
C GLU A 60 -7.35 2.70 3.12
N LYS A 61 -8.32 3.50 2.62
CA LYS A 61 -9.74 3.16 2.61
C LYS A 61 -10.44 3.63 1.34
N SER A 62 -11.61 3.06 1.11
CA SER A 62 -12.58 3.56 0.15
C SER A 62 -13.96 3.54 0.79
N HIS A 63 -14.77 4.55 0.54
CA HIS A 63 -16.04 4.73 1.23
C HIS A 63 -17.20 4.65 0.23
N ILE A 64 -18.21 3.85 0.56
CA ILE A 64 -19.44 3.72 -0.22
C ILE A 64 -20.51 4.58 0.43
N TYR A 65 -21.02 5.53 -0.34
CA TYR A 65 -22.19 6.33 0.03
C TYR A 65 -23.36 6.00 -0.87
N GLN A 66 -24.56 6.00 -0.31
CA GLN A 66 -25.80 5.91 -1.07
C GLN A 66 -26.53 7.24 -1.00
N ILE A 67 -26.98 7.73 -2.15
CA ILE A 67 -27.84 8.92 -2.23
C ILE A 67 -29.29 8.45 -2.09
N SER A 68 -29.91 8.77 -0.97
CA SER A 68 -31.34 8.56 -0.76
C SER A 68 -32.02 9.88 -0.35
N ASN A 69 -33.15 10.19 -0.97
CA ASN A 69 -33.87 11.44 -0.71
C ASN A 69 -32.95 12.68 -0.76
N LEU A 70 -32.08 12.73 -1.77
CA LEU A 70 -31.14 13.84 -1.98
C LEU A 70 -30.10 14.01 -0.85
N SER A 71 -29.88 13.00 -0.01
CA SER A 71 -28.92 13.03 1.08
C SER A 71 -27.95 11.84 0.99
N PRO A 72 -26.63 12.09 0.89
CA PRO A 72 -25.62 11.02 0.92
C PRO A 72 -25.53 10.41 2.32
N LYS A 73 -25.60 9.07 2.38
CA LYS A 73 -25.43 8.31 3.61
C LYS A 73 -24.27 7.34 3.45
N LEU A 74 -23.32 7.34 4.37
CA LEU A 74 -22.25 6.34 4.41
C LEU A 74 -22.84 4.96 4.67
N ILE A 75 -22.58 4.04 3.74
CA ILE A 75 -23.03 2.65 3.82
C ILE A 75 -21.91 1.78 4.40
N LYS A 76 -20.69 1.93 3.86
CA LYS A 76 -19.56 1.12 4.28
C LYS A 76 -18.22 1.80 3.95
N SER A 77 -17.23 1.53 4.80
CA SER A 77 -15.82 1.77 4.49
C SER A 77 -15.17 0.44 4.13
N LEU A 78 -14.60 0.37 2.94
CA LEU A 78 -13.81 -0.76 2.48
C LEU A 78 -12.37 -0.56 2.96
N ILE A 79 -11.81 -1.63 3.48
CA ILE A 79 -10.41 -1.73 3.88
C ILE A 79 -9.77 -2.91 3.16
N PRO A 80 -8.46 -2.90 2.88
CA PRO A 80 -7.79 -4.07 2.33
C PRO A 80 -7.86 -5.24 3.33
N PRO A 81 -7.99 -6.48 2.85
CA PRO A 81 -8.15 -7.65 3.72
C PRO A 81 -6.88 -8.00 4.51
N GLN A 82 -5.75 -7.46 4.09
CA GLN A 82 -4.46 -7.58 4.76
C GLN A 82 -3.91 -6.18 5.06
N ASN A 83 -3.06 -6.05 6.06
CA ASN A 83 -2.43 -4.78 6.38
C ASN A 83 -1.42 -4.41 5.27
N ILE A 84 -1.77 -3.43 4.45
CA ILE A 84 -0.94 -2.89 3.36
C ILE A 84 -0.51 -1.47 3.69
N ALA A 85 0.14 -1.26 4.83
CA ALA A 85 0.59 0.07 5.21
C ALA A 85 1.30 0.76 4.03
N PHE A 86 0.83 1.98 3.70
CA PHE A 86 1.31 2.78 2.55
C PHE A 86 1.07 2.17 1.17
N GLY A 87 0.17 1.18 1.04
CA GLY A 87 -0.18 0.53 -0.23
C GLY A 87 -0.94 1.42 -1.20
N LYS A 88 -1.47 2.56 -0.71
CA LYS A 88 -2.31 3.51 -1.45
C LYS A 88 -3.61 2.88 -1.93
N PHE A 89 -4.25 2.08 -1.07
CA PHE A 89 -5.59 1.54 -1.30
C PHE A 89 -6.62 2.67 -1.48
N GLY A 90 -7.39 2.61 -2.55
CA GLY A 90 -8.35 3.66 -2.89
C GLY A 90 -7.79 4.75 -3.82
N ARG A 91 -6.56 4.60 -4.34
CA ARG A 91 -5.99 5.55 -5.31
C ARG A 91 -6.66 5.47 -6.68
N SER A 92 -7.14 4.30 -7.07
CA SER A 92 -7.99 4.07 -8.23
C SER A 92 -9.13 3.15 -7.83
N LEU A 93 -10.28 3.32 -8.45
CA LEU A 93 -11.44 2.52 -8.13
C LEU A 93 -12.48 2.58 -9.25
N ASP A 94 -13.29 1.56 -9.32
CA ASP A 94 -14.46 1.52 -10.16
C ASP A 94 -15.55 0.66 -9.53
N MET A 95 -16.80 0.95 -9.89
CA MET A 95 -17.97 0.25 -9.38
C MET A 95 -18.98 0.05 -10.51
N ILE A 96 -19.44 -1.18 -10.64
CA ILE A 96 -20.50 -1.55 -11.60
C ILE A 96 -21.34 -2.70 -11.05
N ASN A 97 -22.64 -2.58 -11.11
CA ASN A 97 -23.56 -3.58 -10.54
C ASN A 97 -23.20 -3.88 -9.06
N ASP A 98 -23.03 -5.14 -8.76
CA ASP A 98 -22.71 -5.67 -7.45
C ASP A 98 -21.20 -5.85 -7.23
N GLN A 99 -20.35 -5.20 -8.04
CA GLN A 99 -18.89 -5.35 -7.98
C GLN A 99 -18.17 -4.01 -7.81
N ILE A 100 -17.15 -4.02 -6.99
CA ILE A 100 -16.24 -2.91 -6.76
C ILE A 100 -14.81 -3.40 -6.93
N LEU A 101 -14.03 -2.68 -7.73
CA LEU A 101 -12.60 -2.87 -7.85
C LEU A 101 -11.86 -1.67 -7.23
N VAL A 102 -10.94 -1.93 -6.32
CA VAL A 102 -10.14 -0.91 -5.66
C VAL A 102 -8.66 -1.20 -5.85
N GLY A 103 -7.94 -0.27 -6.47
CA GLY A 103 -6.50 -0.36 -6.66
C GLY A 103 -5.72 0.17 -5.46
N ALA A 104 -4.63 -0.54 -5.14
CA ALA A 104 -3.61 -0.17 -4.17
C ALA A 104 -2.27 -0.12 -4.90
N THR A 105 -1.97 1.03 -5.50
CA THR A 105 -0.92 1.17 -6.51
C THR A 105 0.49 0.89 -5.98
N TYR A 106 0.77 1.18 -4.71
CA TYR A 106 2.07 0.89 -4.10
C TYR A 106 2.16 -0.54 -3.56
N ALA A 107 1.02 -1.18 -3.33
CA ALA A 107 0.96 -2.61 -3.06
C ALA A 107 1.04 -3.47 -4.34
N GLU A 108 0.95 -2.83 -5.53
CA GLU A 108 0.86 -3.51 -6.84
C GLU A 108 -0.31 -4.50 -6.90
N GLU A 109 -1.42 -4.19 -6.20
CA GLU A 109 -2.61 -5.04 -6.09
C GLU A 109 -3.89 -4.25 -6.43
N ALA A 110 -4.91 -4.98 -6.86
CA ALA A 110 -6.28 -4.51 -6.92
C ALA A 110 -7.18 -5.51 -6.19
N TYR A 111 -8.18 -5.02 -5.48
CA TYR A 111 -9.05 -5.79 -4.61
C TYR A 111 -10.47 -5.76 -5.13
N LEU A 112 -11.03 -6.95 -5.34
CA LEU A 112 -12.42 -7.14 -5.76
C LEU A 112 -13.32 -7.34 -4.54
N TYR A 113 -14.38 -6.54 -4.47
CA TYR A 113 -15.47 -6.69 -3.50
C TYR A 113 -16.78 -6.95 -4.24
N GLU A 114 -17.67 -7.70 -3.63
CA GLU A 114 -19.02 -7.95 -4.15
C GLU A 114 -20.07 -7.66 -3.09
N LEU A 115 -21.23 -7.19 -3.57
CA LEU A 115 -22.43 -7.07 -2.74
C LEU A 115 -23.00 -8.47 -2.48
N LYS A 116 -23.07 -8.85 -1.22
CA LYS A 116 -23.60 -10.14 -0.78
C LYS A 116 -25.11 -10.10 -0.59
N SER A 117 -25.74 -11.26 -0.51
CA SER A 117 -27.19 -11.41 -0.33
C SER A 117 -27.75 -10.77 0.95
N ASP A 118 -26.88 -10.47 1.92
CA ASP A 118 -27.22 -9.73 3.15
C ASP A 118 -27.07 -8.20 3.02
N ASN A 119 -26.95 -7.70 1.79
CA ASN A 119 -26.67 -6.29 1.47
C ASN A 119 -25.37 -5.74 2.03
N ASN A 120 -24.38 -6.63 2.29
CA ASN A 120 -23.06 -6.25 2.76
C ASN A 120 -22.01 -6.44 1.68
N TRP A 121 -21.13 -5.44 1.50
CA TRP A 121 -19.98 -5.53 0.61
C TRP A 121 -18.90 -6.40 1.25
N GLY A 122 -18.54 -7.50 0.60
CA GLY A 122 -17.52 -8.44 1.08
C GLY A 122 -16.35 -8.55 0.12
N PHE A 123 -15.13 -8.69 0.64
CA PHE A 123 -13.95 -9.02 -0.14
C PHE A 123 -14.13 -10.39 -0.81
N VAL A 124 -13.72 -10.48 -2.06
CA VAL A 124 -13.78 -11.72 -2.88
C VAL A 124 -12.39 -12.22 -3.20
N ASN A 125 -11.58 -11.37 -3.82
CA ASN A 125 -10.26 -11.74 -4.31
C ASN A 125 -9.36 -10.51 -4.49
N SER A 126 -8.05 -10.72 -4.53
CA SER A 126 -7.10 -9.72 -4.99
C SER A 126 -6.47 -10.13 -6.31
N LEU A 127 -6.26 -9.16 -7.17
CA LEU A 127 -5.53 -9.26 -8.42
C LEU A 127 -4.17 -8.60 -8.20
N SER A 128 -3.13 -9.40 -8.12
CA SER A 128 -1.77 -8.87 -8.05
C SER A 128 -1.23 -8.71 -9.47
N SER A 129 -0.68 -7.54 -9.77
CA SER A 129 0.00 -7.32 -11.05
C SER A 129 1.26 -8.17 -11.14
N ASN A 130 1.73 -8.76 -10.02
CA ASN A 130 3.07 -9.25 -10.00
C ASN A 130 3.44 -10.36 -9.03
N GLN A 131 4.40 -11.12 -9.50
CA GLN A 131 5.25 -12.05 -8.75
C GLN A 131 6.01 -11.40 -7.57
N ARG A 132 6.05 -10.07 -7.46
CA ARG A 132 6.65 -9.34 -6.32
C ARG A 132 5.85 -9.45 -5.02
N SER A 133 4.60 -9.88 -5.10
CA SER A 133 3.77 -10.14 -3.90
C SER A 133 4.12 -11.44 -3.19
N HIS A 134 4.93 -12.31 -3.81
CA HIS A 134 5.32 -13.61 -3.23
C HIS A 134 6.84 -13.79 -3.33
N SER A 135 7.42 -14.29 -2.25
CA SER A 135 8.84 -14.65 -2.24
C SER A 135 9.13 -15.84 -3.17
N ILE A 136 10.29 -15.80 -3.83
CA ILE A 136 10.79 -16.88 -4.69
C ILE A 136 12.01 -17.47 -3.99
N LYS A 137 11.90 -18.71 -3.56
CA LYS A 137 12.94 -19.45 -2.83
C LYS A 137 13.03 -20.89 -3.31
N GLY A 138 14.08 -21.60 -2.92
CA GLY A 138 14.23 -23.04 -3.13
C GLY A 138 14.94 -23.45 -4.42
N LYS A 139 15.12 -22.53 -5.37
CA LYS A 139 15.88 -22.79 -6.59
C LYS A 139 16.38 -21.52 -7.25
N LYS A 140 17.55 -21.59 -7.85
CA LYS A 140 18.07 -20.55 -8.73
C LYS A 140 17.17 -20.38 -9.96
N THR A 141 16.85 -19.15 -10.32
CA THR A 141 16.09 -18.81 -11.52
C THR A 141 17.06 -18.18 -12.54
N PRO A 142 17.38 -18.88 -13.64
CA PRO A 142 18.35 -18.38 -14.61
C PRO A 142 17.80 -17.18 -15.39
N CYS A 143 18.71 -16.31 -15.84
CA CYS A 143 18.42 -15.23 -16.76
C CYS A 143 18.32 -15.78 -18.19
N VAL A 144 17.13 -15.85 -18.74
CA VAL A 144 16.88 -16.36 -20.09
C VAL A 144 16.11 -15.30 -20.90
N ASN A 145 16.65 -14.94 -22.05
CA ASN A 145 16.05 -13.93 -22.94
C ASN A 145 15.74 -12.59 -22.23
N GLY A 146 16.64 -12.15 -21.35
CA GLY A 146 16.51 -10.91 -20.61
C GLY A 146 15.53 -10.96 -19.43
N LYS A 147 15.10 -12.17 -19.02
CA LYS A 147 14.20 -12.39 -17.89
C LYS A 147 14.71 -13.47 -16.95
N SER A 148 14.62 -13.19 -15.63
CA SER A 148 14.77 -14.17 -14.56
C SER A 148 13.44 -14.22 -13.80
N GLY A 149 12.59 -15.19 -14.14
CA GLY A 149 11.19 -15.17 -13.76
C GLY A 149 10.46 -13.95 -14.38
N SER A 150 9.87 -13.10 -13.57
CA SER A 150 9.23 -11.85 -14.02
C SER A 150 10.17 -10.65 -14.03
N PHE A 151 11.37 -10.76 -13.50
CA PHE A 151 12.32 -9.66 -13.38
C PHE A 151 13.17 -9.52 -14.66
N ASN A 152 13.43 -8.28 -15.06
CA ASN A 152 14.41 -8.02 -16.11
C ASN A 152 15.80 -8.39 -15.59
N CYS A 153 16.59 -9.02 -16.42
CA CYS A 153 17.98 -9.37 -16.11
C CYS A 153 18.88 -9.16 -17.32
N ASN A 154 20.18 -9.05 -17.06
CA ASN A 154 21.21 -9.01 -18.08
C ASN A 154 22.37 -9.92 -17.59
N ASP A 155 22.34 -11.18 -18.03
CA ASP A 155 23.33 -12.22 -17.73
C ASP A 155 23.56 -12.47 -16.22
N ILE A 156 22.58 -12.12 -15.37
CA ILE A 156 22.63 -12.35 -13.93
C ILE A 156 21.43 -13.20 -13.52
N ASP A 157 21.69 -14.36 -12.93
CA ASP A 157 20.68 -15.24 -12.39
C ASP A 157 20.17 -14.72 -11.04
N MET A 158 18.87 -14.93 -10.77
CA MET A 158 18.30 -14.66 -9.46
C MET A 158 18.40 -15.90 -8.58
N LEU A 159 19.00 -15.77 -7.40
CA LEU A 159 19.08 -16.87 -6.43
C LEU A 159 17.81 -16.98 -5.61
N SER A 160 17.31 -15.85 -5.15
CA SER A 160 16.02 -15.74 -4.43
C SER A 160 15.45 -14.34 -4.53
N PHE A 161 14.20 -14.20 -4.16
CA PHE A 161 13.52 -12.92 -3.95
C PHE A 161 12.67 -13.02 -2.69
N ILE A 162 12.79 -12.05 -1.78
CA ILE A 162 11.92 -11.93 -0.61
C ILE A 162 10.96 -10.79 -0.86
N ALA A 163 9.67 -11.09 -0.87
CA ALA A 163 8.64 -10.08 -1.03
C ALA A 163 8.63 -9.12 0.18
N PRO A 164 8.39 -7.79 -0.02
CA PRO A 164 8.40 -6.81 1.06
C PRO A 164 7.51 -7.17 2.25
N LYS A 165 6.35 -7.77 2.01
CA LYS A 165 5.43 -8.23 3.07
C LYS A 165 6.02 -9.33 3.96
N ASP A 166 6.88 -10.18 3.40
CA ASP A 166 7.49 -11.28 4.14
C ASP A 166 8.65 -10.79 5.03
N LEU A 167 9.20 -9.60 4.74
CA LEU A 167 10.19 -8.93 5.58
C LEU A 167 9.59 -8.35 6.87
N THR A 168 8.29 -8.03 6.86
CA THR A 168 7.61 -7.31 7.96
C THR A 168 6.57 -8.15 8.68
N GLY A 169 6.44 -9.42 8.33
CA GLY A 169 5.38 -10.28 8.88
C GLY A 169 3.98 -9.97 8.35
N GLY A 170 3.88 -9.43 7.12
CA GLY A 170 2.60 -9.22 6.42
C GLY A 170 2.26 -7.77 6.07
N THR A 171 3.03 -6.79 6.58
CA THR A 171 2.82 -5.38 6.23
C THR A 171 3.58 -5.04 4.95
N ILE A 172 2.88 -4.55 3.93
CA ILE A 172 3.53 -4.03 2.71
C ILE A 172 4.01 -2.61 2.99
N THR A 173 5.30 -2.35 2.71
CA THR A 173 5.93 -1.04 2.93
C THR A 173 7.09 -0.81 1.97
N GLU A 174 7.57 0.41 1.91
CA GLU A 174 8.70 0.80 1.07
C GLU A 174 10.02 0.37 1.73
N LEU A 175 10.97 -0.07 0.89
CA LEU A 175 12.35 -0.37 1.27
C LEU A 175 13.22 0.83 0.90
N ASN A 176 14.30 1.06 1.66
CA ASN A 176 15.20 2.16 1.34
C ASN A 176 16.69 1.83 1.42
N ASP A 177 17.15 1.17 2.49
CA ASP A 177 18.58 0.91 2.70
C ASP A 177 18.86 -0.57 2.93
N LEU A 178 20.09 -0.98 2.70
CA LEU A 178 20.55 -2.35 2.85
C LEU A 178 21.98 -2.37 3.36
N TRP A 179 22.24 -3.18 4.39
CA TRP A 179 23.59 -3.46 4.86
C TRP A 179 23.85 -4.97 4.96
N GLY A 180 24.97 -5.43 4.43
CA GLY A 180 25.45 -6.81 4.61
C GLY A 180 26.38 -6.93 5.81
N TRP A 181 26.23 -8.00 6.59
CA TRP A 181 27.11 -8.32 7.71
C TRP A 181 27.44 -9.79 7.76
N ILE A 182 28.71 -10.11 8.07
CA ILE A 182 29.18 -11.47 8.29
C ILE A 182 29.55 -11.61 9.76
N ASP A 183 28.94 -12.57 10.43
CA ASP A 183 29.33 -12.95 11.79
C ASP A 183 30.68 -13.67 11.73
N SER A 184 31.72 -13.03 12.25
CA SER A 184 33.06 -13.55 12.25
C SER A 184 33.26 -14.83 13.09
N THR A 185 32.34 -15.12 14.00
CA THR A 185 32.37 -16.30 14.88
C THR A 185 31.78 -17.52 14.21
N THR A 186 30.68 -17.36 13.48
CA THR A 186 29.92 -18.45 12.87
C THR A 186 30.13 -18.55 11.36
N GLY A 187 30.65 -17.50 10.72
CA GLY A 187 30.73 -17.37 9.26
C GLY A 187 29.39 -17.16 8.57
N LYS A 188 28.31 -16.96 9.31
CA LYS A 188 26.99 -16.69 8.75
C LYS A 188 26.89 -15.30 8.16
N GLU A 189 26.12 -15.21 7.08
CA GLU A 189 25.88 -13.97 6.35
C GLU A 189 24.47 -13.45 6.59
N TYR A 190 24.36 -12.14 6.83
CA TYR A 190 23.10 -11.49 7.13
C TYR A 190 22.88 -10.24 6.28
N ALA A 191 21.64 -10.01 5.89
CA ALA A 191 21.18 -8.75 5.31
C ALA A 191 20.29 -8.02 6.32
N LEU A 192 20.63 -6.75 6.59
CA LEU A 192 19.82 -5.83 7.36
C LEU A 192 19.10 -4.93 6.37
N VAL A 193 17.78 -5.05 6.29
CA VAL A 193 16.95 -4.37 5.28
C VAL A 193 16.17 -3.25 5.95
N GLY A 194 16.46 -2.02 5.54
CA GLY A 194 15.74 -0.83 5.98
C GLY A 194 14.39 -0.71 5.28
N LEU A 195 13.35 -0.54 6.06
CA LEU A 195 11.99 -0.32 5.59
C LEU A 195 11.43 0.95 6.23
N ARG A 196 10.43 1.54 5.63
CA ARG A 196 9.81 2.76 6.13
C ARG A 196 9.37 2.66 7.60
N ASN A 197 8.87 1.51 8.02
CA ASN A 197 8.32 1.27 9.36
C ASN A 197 9.23 0.48 10.30
N GLY A 198 10.46 0.14 9.87
CA GLY A 198 11.38 -0.62 10.71
C GLY A 198 12.58 -1.17 9.96
N THR A 199 13.22 -2.19 10.52
CA THR A 199 14.36 -2.89 9.92
C THR A 199 14.15 -4.39 10.05
N SER A 200 14.33 -5.12 8.96
CA SER A 200 14.26 -6.58 8.92
C SER A 200 15.66 -7.18 8.92
N PHE A 201 15.83 -8.30 9.61
CA PHE A 201 17.07 -9.07 9.71
C PHE A 201 16.89 -10.40 9.00
N VAL A 202 17.73 -10.67 8.03
CA VAL A 202 17.61 -11.84 7.16
C VAL A 202 18.91 -12.64 7.17
N ASP A 203 18.87 -13.94 7.49
CA ASP A 203 19.96 -14.88 7.28
C ASP A 203 20.00 -15.22 5.79
N ILE A 204 21.08 -14.85 5.11
CA ILE A 204 21.36 -15.10 3.68
C ILE A 204 22.49 -16.08 3.45
N SER A 205 22.90 -16.82 4.49
CA SER A 205 23.98 -17.82 4.41
C SER A 205 23.68 -18.92 3.38
N ASP A 206 22.39 -19.24 3.18
CA ASP A 206 21.92 -19.96 1.99
C ASP A 206 21.14 -18.96 1.10
N PRO A 207 21.78 -18.44 0.04
CA PRO A 207 21.17 -17.40 -0.79
C PRO A 207 19.97 -17.89 -1.64
N ILE A 208 19.77 -19.21 -1.73
CA ILE A 208 18.60 -19.80 -2.40
C ILE A 208 17.40 -19.88 -1.43
N ASN A 209 17.68 -20.05 -0.12
CA ASN A 209 16.68 -20.17 0.93
C ASN A 209 16.88 -19.13 2.05
N PRO A 210 16.89 -17.83 1.74
CA PRO A 210 17.05 -16.81 2.77
C PRO A 210 15.94 -16.91 3.82
N ASN A 211 16.29 -16.66 5.09
CA ASN A 211 15.37 -16.76 6.21
C ASN A 211 15.24 -15.43 6.95
N VAL A 212 14.03 -14.90 7.03
CA VAL A 212 13.75 -13.70 7.82
C VAL A 212 13.75 -14.08 9.30
N LEU A 213 14.70 -13.52 10.05
CA LEU A 213 14.92 -13.82 11.47
C LEU A 213 14.01 -12.99 12.37
N GLY A 214 13.72 -11.76 11.96
CA GLY A 214 12.88 -10.86 12.71
C GLY A 214 12.77 -9.47 12.11
N PHE A 215 11.88 -8.69 12.69
CA PHE A 215 11.61 -7.31 12.32
C PHE A 215 11.64 -6.43 13.56
N LEU A 216 12.44 -5.36 13.51
CA LEU A 216 12.48 -4.31 14.53
C LEU A 216 11.65 -3.13 14.06
N PRO A 217 10.47 -2.89 14.64
CA PRO A 217 9.65 -1.74 14.27
C PRO A 217 10.36 -0.44 14.69
N THR A 218 10.08 0.65 13.96
CA THR A 218 10.59 1.96 14.35
C THR A 218 9.98 2.39 15.68
N ALA A 219 10.80 2.99 16.56
CA ALA A 219 10.33 3.54 17.83
C ALA A 219 9.69 4.93 17.69
N THR A 220 9.77 5.52 16.51
CA THR A 220 9.34 6.89 16.18
C THR A 220 8.37 6.86 15.00
N THR A 221 8.05 8.02 14.43
CA THR A 221 7.25 8.09 13.19
C THR A 221 7.95 7.37 12.04
N SER A 222 7.17 6.76 11.15
CA SER A 222 7.69 6.07 9.97
C SER A 222 8.39 7.04 9.02
N SER A 223 9.55 6.65 8.50
CA SER A 223 10.35 7.46 7.56
C SER A 223 10.96 6.57 6.49
N ILE A 224 10.95 7.04 5.24
CA ILE A 224 11.67 6.37 4.14
C ILE A 224 13.18 6.63 4.19
N TRP A 225 13.62 7.58 4.99
CA TRP A 225 15.03 7.95 5.14
C TRP A 225 15.63 7.19 6.32
N ARG A 226 16.18 6.02 6.02
CA ARG A 226 16.84 5.16 7.00
C ARG A 226 18.23 4.82 6.50
N ASP A 227 19.25 4.96 7.34
CA ASP A 227 20.62 4.54 7.05
C ASP A 227 21.03 3.47 8.06
N ILE A 228 21.65 2.39 7.58
CA ILE A 228 22.05 1.23 8.38
C ILE A 228 23.54 1.03 8.24
N LYS A 229 24.23 0.93 9.36
CA LYS A 229 25.65 0.56 9.43
C LYS A 229 25.84 -0.50 10.50
N VAL A 230 26.81 -1.37 10.30
CA VAL A 230 27.24 -2.32 11.32
C VAL A 230 28.67 -2.01 11.73
N TYR A 231 28.90 -1.95 13.03
CA TYR A 231 30.23 -1.87 13.60
C TYR A 231 30.37 -2.91 14.70
N LYS A 232 31.38 -3.78 14.57
CA LYS A 232 31.50 -5.01 15.38
C LYS A 232 30.19 -5.80 15.32
N ASP A 233 29.60 -6.14 16.44
CA ASP A 233 28.39 -6.96 16.56
C ASP A 233 27.12 -6.10 16.81
N HIS A 234 27.16 -4.82 16.44
CA HIS A 234 26.06 -3.89 16.67
C HIS A 234 25.61 -3.22 15.37
N ALA A 235 24.29 -3.24 15.12
CA ALA A 235 23.66 -2.49 14.05
C ALA A 235 23.28 -1.09 14.55
N TYR A 236 23.71 -0.07 13.83
CA TYR A 236 23.36 1.32 14.04
C TYR A 236 22.36 1.72 12.97
N ILE A 237 21.15 2.10 13.39
CA ILE A 237 20.05 2.44 12.51
C ILE A 237 19.64 3.87 12.77
N CYS A 238 19.88 4.74 11.79
CA CYS A 238 19.53 6.15 11.84
C CYS A 238 18.22 6.41 11.09
N LEU A 239 17.48 7.40 11.55
CA LEU A 239 16.29 7.95 10.88
C LEU A 239 16.49 9.44 10.68
N LEU A 240 16.28 9.93 9.45
CA LEU A 240 16.22 11.35 9.16
C LEU A 240 14.76 11.81 9.15
N TYR A 241 14.48 12.88 9.88
CA TYR A 241 13.23 13.62 9.79
C TYR A 241 13.43 14.74 8.78
N THR A 242 12.56 14.78 7.76
CA THR A 242 12.71 15.72 6.63
C THR A 242 12.42 17.18 6.96
N SER A 243 11.99 17.52 8.19
CA SER A 243 11.64 18.89 8.54
C SER A 243 12.82 19.78 8.95
N ASP A 244 13.98 19.20 9.32
CA ASP A 244 15.07 19.98 9.91
C ASP A 244 16.41 19.90 9.16
N ALA A 245 16.49 19.18 8.04
CA ALA A 245 17.75 19.00 7.32
C ALA A 245 18.01 20.06 6.23
N ALA A 246 17.14 21.04 6.06
CA ALA A 246 17.24 22.06 5.01
C ALA A 246 17.57 23.47 5.55
N ASP A 247 17.64 23.68 6.87
CA ASP A 247 17.80 25.00 7.50
C ASP A 247 19.12 25.17 8.28
N GLU A 248 20.13 24.29 8.10
CA GLU A 248 21.49 24.50 8.60
C GLU A 248 22.51 24.68 7.49
#